data_f08af9cc363dad1905d0a1c9f9bc7527
#
_entry.id   f08af9cc363dad1905d0a1c9f9bc7527
#
_cell.length_a   1.000
_cell.length_b   1.000
_cell.length_c   1.000
_cell.angle_alpha   90.00
_cell.angle_beta   90.00
_cell.angle_gamma   90.00
#
_symmetry.space_group_name_H-M   'P 1'
#
loop_
_entity.id
_entity.type
_entity.pdbx_description
1 polymer ?
#
loop_
_entity_poly.entity_id
_entity_poly.type
_entity_poly.pdbx_seq_one_letter_code
_entity_poly.pdbx_strand_id
1 'polypeptide(L)'
;YDGATEEGEVVGKIFTDQSVDLSKISGDIQIVSYLQGYGDTTTDEINAAIQAKPEAFISVGMATTFFTQQLNAAGIEFSDIDSFTQSNGEAITNGKLVYLAGKYSSSVGPAFALVLNAINGNVIRDEQGNAVSLSQNYQVATDEATFDEFYKSDNGDNPIYNKETLDQIIGESVTFDEINELVTSK
;
A
#
# COMPACT_ATOMS: atom_id res chain seq x y z
N TYR A 1 -6.62 6.04 0.48
CA TYR A 1 -5.47 6.86 0.86
C TYR A 1 -5.96 8.11 1.54
N ASP A 2 -6.03 8.09 2.85
CA ASP A 2 -6.33 9.27 3.66
C ASP A 2 -5.01 10.01 3.91
N GLY A 3 -4.54 10.75 2.90
CA GLY A 3 -3.47 11.69 3.10
C GLY A 3 -3.97 12.78 4.07
N ALA A 4 -3.28 12.97 5.19
CA ALA A 4 -3.64 13.93 6.24
C ALA A 4 -3.56 15.41 5.79
N THR A 5 -3.44 15.69 4.50
CA THR A 5 -3.38 17.02 3.92
C THR A 5 -4.37 17.12 2.75
N GLU A 6 -4.88 18.34 2.49
CA GLU A 6 -5.72 18.61 1.31
C GLU A 6 -5.04 18.14 -0.01
N GLU A 7 -3.72 18.20 -0.08
CA GLU A 7 -2.93 17.72 -1.20
C GLU A 7 -2.99 16.19 -1.34
N GLY A 8 -2.95 15.46 -0.23
CA GLY A 8 -3.11 14.00 -0.21
C GLY A 8 -4.51 13.56 -0.62
N GLU A 9 -5.56 14.31 -0.26
CA GLU A 9 -6.92 14.05 -0.71
C GLU A 9 -7.07 14.27 -2.22
N VAL A 10 -6.44 15.30 -2.77
CA VAL A 10 -6.48 15.59 -4.22
C VAL A 10 -5.75 14.49 -4.99
N VAL A 11 -4.56 14.08 -4.54
CA VAL A 11 -3.81 12.96 -5.16
C VAL A 11 -4.59 11.66 -5.07
N GLY A 12 -5.22 11.36 -3.93
CA GLY A 12 -6.07 10.18 -3.77
C GLY A 12 -7.26 10.19 -4.75
N LYS A 13 -7.89 11.32 -4.97
CA LYS A 13 -9.00 11.48 -5.94
C LYS A 13 -8.52 11.33 -7.39
N ILE A 14 -7.32 11.78 -7.73
CA ILE A 14 -6.75 11.60 -9.08
C ILE A 14 -6.68 10.11 -9.42
N PHE A 15 -6.27 9.26 -8.50
CA PHE A 15 -6.17 7.82 -8.72
C PHE A 15 -7.52 7.08 -8.68
N THR A 16 -8.57 7.67 -8.10
CA THR A 16 -9.89 7.04 -7.96
C THR A 16 -10.96 7.63 -8.86
N ASP A 17 -10.83 8.91 -9.20
CA ASP A 17 -11.80 9.65 -10.02
C ASP A 17 -11.06 10.51 -11.06
N GLN A 18 -11.04 10.03 -12.30
CA GLN A 18 -10.40 10.71 -13.43
C GLN A 18 -10.99 12.10 -13.75
N SER A 19 -12.04 12.51 -13.06
CA SER A 19 -12.65 13.84 -13.23
C SER A 19 -11.95 14.94 -12.44
N VAL A 20 -10.92 14.62 -11.64
CA VAL A 20 -10.19 15.62 -10.85
C VAL A 20 -9.44 16.59 -11.76
N ASP A 21 -9.64 17.87 -11.48
CA ASP A 21 -8.93 18.95 -12.17
C ASP A 21 -7.47 19.05 -11.67
N LEU A 22 -6.57 18.50 -12.44
CA LEU A 22 -5.12 18.45 -12.13
C LEU A 22 -4.50 19.84 -11.97
N SER A 23 -5.13 20.90 -12.52
CA SER A 23 -4.62 22.28 -12.40
C SER A 23 -4.75 22.84 -10.98
N LYS A 24 -5.53 22.20 -10.12
CA LYS A 24 -5.71 22.60 -8.72
C LYS A 24 -4.69 22.01 -7.76
N ILE A 25 -3.80 21.12 -8.24
CA ILE A 25 -2.68 20.63 -7.44
C ILE A 25 -1.69 21.79 -7.32
N SER A 26 -1.56 22.30 -6.10
CA SER A 26 -0.65 23.42 -5.79
C SER A 26 0.75 22.90 -5.45
N GLY A 27 1.77 23.74 -5.68
CA GLY A 27 3.16 23.46 -5.36
C GLY A 27 4.03 23.19 -6.59
N ASP A 28 5.24 22.71 -6.36
CA ASP A 28 6.25 22.44 -7.40
C ASP A 28 5.99 21.11 -8.15
N ILE A 29 4.89 20.41 -7.81
CA ILE A 29 4.53 19.13 -8.44
C ILE A 29 3.55 19.39 -9.59
N GLN A 30 3.95 18.98 -10.80
CA GLN A 30 3.10 18.98 -11.98
C GLN A 30 2.79 17.55 -12.42
N ILE A 31 1.51 17.17 -12.44
CA ILE A 31 1.10 15.89 -13.02
C ILE A 31 0.99 16.05 -14.53
N VAL A 32 1.90 15.41 -15.26
CA VAL A 32 1.99 15.49 -16.72
C VAL A 32 1.22 14.37 -17.43
N SER A 33 0.92 13.28 -16.73
CA SER A 33 0.15 12.16 -17.28
C SER A 33 -0.49 11.35 -16.16
N TYR A 34 -1.62 10.74 -16.46
CA TYR A 34 -2.31 9.76 -15.64
C TYR A 34 -2.62 8.53 -16.49
N LEU A 35 -2.42 7.33 -15.91
CA LEU A 35 -2.79 6.08 -16.57
C LEU A 35 -3.59 5.20 -15.59
N GLN A 36 -4.54 4.49 -16.12
CA GLN A 36 -5.35 3.56 -15.34
C GLN A 36 -4.61 2.25 -15.01
N GLY A 37 -3.66 1.85 -15.85
CA GLY A 37 -2.73 0.76 -15.57
C GLY A 37 -3.21 -0.66 -15.85
N TYR A 38 -4.49 -0.87 -16.08
CA TYR A 38 -5.05 -2.21 -16.33
C TYR A 38 -5.93 -2.19 -17.58
N GLY A 39 -5.52 -2.87 -18.62
CA GLY A 39 -6.30 -3.00 -19.83
C GLY A 39 -5.43 -3.17 -21.09
N ASP A 40 -6.09 -3.28 -22.22
CA ASP A 40 -5.44 -3.51 -23.52
C ASP A 40 -4.58 -2.31 -23.98
N THR A 41 -4.85 -1.12 -23.44
CA THR A 41 -4.18 0.15 -23.78
C THR A 41 -2.99 0.49 -22.89
N THR A 42 -2.73 -0.30 -21.83
CA THR A 42 -1.71 -0.01 -20.80
C THR A 42 -0.32 0.26 -21.39
N THR A 43 0.09 -0.50 -22.42
CA THR A 43 1.41 -0.29 -23.07
C THR A 43 1.47 1.02 -23.84
N ASP A 44 0.42 1.43 -24.52
CA ASP A 44 0.37 2.69 -25.25
C ASP A 44 0.30 3.86 -24.29
N GLU A 45 -0.44 3.73 -23.19
CA GLU A 45 -0.56 4.74 -22.14
C GLU A 45 0.79 5.02 -21.48
N ILE A 46 1.55 3.99 -21.07
CA ILE A 46 2.87 4.19 -20.47
C ILE A 46 3.86 4.80 -21.45
N ASN A 47 3.83 4.40 -22.73
CA ASN A 47 4.68 5.00 -23.74
C ASN A 47 4.34 6.48 -23.98
N ALA A 48 3.07 6.84 -23.98
CA ALA A 48 2.63 8.23 -24.08
C ALA A 48 3.05 9.05 -22.84
N ALA A 49 2.92 8.48 -21.64
CA ALA A 49 3.37 9.12 -20.41
C ALA A 49 4.88 9.38 -20.41
N ILE A 50 5.69 8.42 -20.85
CA ILE A 50 7.15 8.57 -20.98
C ILE A 50 7.51 9.67 -21.98
N GLN A 51 6.76 9.82 -23.09
CA GLN A 51 6.98 10.90 -24.06
C GLN A 51 6.74 12.30 -23.45
N ALA A 52 5.89 12.40 -22.43
CA ALA A 52 5.69 13.65 -21.68
C ALA A 52 6.89 14.00 -20.77
N LYS A 53 7.91 13.12 -20.69
CA LYS A 53 9.17 13.29 -19.95
C LYS A 53 8.95 13.58 -18.46
N PRO A 54 8.23 12.72 -17.74
CA PRO A 54 8.09 12.88 -16.31
C PRO A 54 9.46 12.70 -15.63
N GLU A 55 9.69 13.42 -14.55
CA GLU A 55 10.88 13.27 -13.71
C GLU A 55 10.77 12.04 -12.79
N ALA A 56 9.54 11.68 -12.39
CA ALA A 56 9.25 10.51 -11.57
C ALA A 56 7.91 9.88 -11.97
N PHE A 57 7.74 8.62 -11.60
CA PHE A 57 6.50 7.87 -11.77
C PHE A 57 6.00 7.40 -10.41
N ILE A 58 4.72 7.61 -10.13
CA ILE A 58 4.09 7.14 -8.89
C ILE A 58 3.01 6.13 -9.25
N SER A 59 3.06 4.96 -8.64
CA SER A 59 2.10 3.88 -8.85
C SER A 59 1.38 3.51 -7.56
N VAL A 60 0.17 3.01 -7.72
CA VAL A 60 -0.60 2.36 -6.66
C VAL A 60 -0.86 0.93 -7.10
N GLY A 61 0.13 0.09 -6.91
CA GLY A 61 0.14 -1.34 -7.19
C GLY A 61 0.77 -1.73 -8.52
N MET A 62 1.58 -2.76 -8.45
CA MET A 62 2.08 -3.57 -9.56
C MET A 62 2.94 -2.84 -10.60
N ALA A 63 3.57 -1.69 -10.27
CA ALA A 63 4.46 -1.00 -11.21
C ALA A 63 5.61 -1.90 -11.70
N THR A 64 6.20 -2.67 -10.79
CA THR A 64 7.27 -3.63 -11.13
C THR A 64 6.82 -4.71 -12.10
N THR A 65 5.56 -5.10 -12.06
CA THR A 65 5.01 -6.12 -12.96
C THR A 65 4.76 -5.57 -14.37
N PHE A 66 4.23 -4.37 -14.48
CA PHE A 66 3.72 -3.84 -15.76
C PHE A 66 4.62 -2.82 -16.43
N PHE A 67 5.40 -2.04 -15.68
CA PHE A 67 6.05 -0.84 -16.19
C PHE A 67 7.57 -0.83 -16.06
N THR A 68 8.16 -1.75 -15.29
CA THR A 68 9.61 -1.73 -15.00
C THR A 68 10.45 -1.66 -16.28
N GLN A 69 10.10 -2.42 -17.31
CA GLN A 69 10.89 -2.45 -18.53
C GLN A 69 10.91 -1.07 -19.23
N GLN A 70 9.75 -0.44 -19.35
CA GLN A 70 9.59 0.86 -20.02
C GLN A 70 10.22 1.98 -19.18
N LEU A 71 10.00 1.99 -17.86
CA LEU A 71 10.57 2.98 -16.95
C LEU A 71 12.10 2.88 -16.90
N ASN A 72 12.64 1.66 -16.83
CA ASN A 72 14.08 1.44 -16.86
C ASN A 72 14.70 1.90 -18.19
N ALA A 73 14.08 1.59 -19.31
CA ALA A 73 14.55 2.02 -20.63
C ALA A 73 14.54 3.56 -20.76
N ALA A 74 13.60 4.22 -20.11
CA ALA A 74 13.49 5.69 -20.07
C ALA A 74 14.38 6.35 -19.00
N GLY A 75 14.96 5.56 -18.09
CA GLY A 75 15.76 6.08 -16.97
C GLY A 75 14.93 6.76 -15.88
N ILE A 76 13.63 6.47 -15.80
CA ILE A 76 12.71 7.07 -14.83
C ILE A 76 12.70 6.22 -13.57
N GLU A 77 12.91 6.86 -12.42
CA GLU A 77 12.70 6.27 -11.10
C GLU A 77 11.22 6.28 -10.74
N PHE A 78 10.81 5.32 -9.91
CA PHE A 78 9.39 5.22 -9.53
C PHE A 78 9.21 4.92 -8.05
N SER A 79 8.02 5.26 -7.55
CA SER A 79 7.50 4.91 -6.24
C SER A 79 6.26 4.03 -6.41
N ASP A 80 6.07 3.06 -5.51
CA ASP A 80 4.92 2.16 -5.59
C ASP A 80 4.30 1.94 -4.21
N ILE A 81 2.99 1.74 -4.20
CA ILE A 81 2.27 1.19 -3.05
C ILE A 81 1.90 -0.25 -3.39
N ASP A 82 2.69 -1.19 -2.93
CA ASP A 82 2.56 -2.61 -3.30
C ASP A 82 3.08 -3.53 -2.20
N SER A 83 3.03 -4.83 -2.44
CA SER A 83 3.51 -5.87 -1.52
C SER A 83 5.05 -5.95 -1.52
N PHE A 84 5.61 -6.49 -0.44
CA PHE A 84 7.03 -6.81 -0.35
C PHE A 84 7.31 -8.11 -1.14
N THR A 85 7.45 -7.99 -2.45
CA THR A 85 7.76 -9.10 -3.36
C THR A 85 9.25 -9.11 -3.71
N GLN A 86 9.75 -10.25 -4.18
CA GLN A 86 11.12 -10.34 -4.66
C GLN A 86 11.41 -9.34 -5.78
N SER A 87 10.48 -9.15 -6.72
CA SER A 87 10.63 -8.19 -7.84
C SER A 87 10.72 -6.74 -7.35
N ASN A 88 9.98 -6.37 -6.31
CA ASN A 88 10.08 -5.05 -5.70
C ASN A 88 11.43 -4.88 -5.00
N GLY A 89 11.93 -5.90 -4.32
CA GLY A 89 13.28 -5.90 -3.71
C GLY A 89 14.38 -5.73 -4.74
N GLU A 90 14.33 -6.47 -5.84
CA GLU A 90 15.28 -6.32 -6.95
C GLU A 90 15.25 -4.90 -7.55
N ALA A 91 14.07 -4.29 -7.65
CA ALA A 91 13.92 -2.92 -8.15
C ALA A 91 14.50 -1.88 -7.18
N ILE A 92 14.38 -2.09 -5.86
CA ILE A 92 15.02 -1.25 -4.83
C ILE A 92 16.55 -1.39 -4.91
N THR A 93 17.07 -2.62 -4.90
CA THR A 93 18.53 -2.90 -4.99
C THR A 93 19.16 -2.27 -6.23
N ASN A 94 18.42 -2.25 -7.35
CA ASN A 94 18.86 -1.63 -8.61
C ASN A 94 18.66 -0.10 -8.64
N GLY A 95 18.16 0.52 -7.58
CA GLY A 95 17.92 1.96 -7.49
C GLY A 95 16.85 2.49 -8.43
N LYS A 96 15.88 1.68 -8.81
CA LYS A 96 14.77 2.06 -9.69
C LYS A 96 13.48 2.34 -8.93
N LEU A 97 13.13 1.47 -7.99
CA LEU A 97 12.08 1.71 -7.03
C LEU A 97 12.68 2.44 -5.83
N VAL A 98 12.40 3.72 -5.72
CA VAL A 98 12.99 4.60 -4.69
C VAL A 98 12.15 4.71 -3.43
N TYR A 99 10.90 4.29 -3.49
CA TYR A 99 9.96 4.29 -2.38
C TYR A 99 8.93 3.18 -2.57
N LEU A 100 8.87 2.26 -1.64
CA LEU A 100 7.85 1.23 -1.56
C LEU A 100 7.07 1.39 -0.26
N ALA A 101 5.77 1.62 -0.35
CA ALA A 101 4.87 1.54 0.79
C ALA A 101 4.00 0.29 0.65
N GLY A 102 4.04 -0.60 1.63
CA GLY A 102 3.33 -1.88 1.52
C GLY A 102 2.80 -2.39 2.85
N LYS A 103 2.09 -3.49 2.77
CA LYS A 103 1.62 -4.25 3.92
C LYS A 103 2.19 -5.66 3.88
N TYR A 104 2.31 -6.24 5.05
CA TYR A 104 2.69 -7.65 5.18
C TYR A 104 1.58 -8.58 4.70
N SER A 105 1.94 -9.76 4.22
CA SER A 105 0.97 -10.82 3.90
C SER A 105 0.15 -11.21 5.14
N SER A 106 0.77 -11.17 6.33
CA SER A 106 0.11 -11.44 7.60
C SER A 106 -0.89 -10.36 8.04
N SER A 107 -0.96 -9.21 7.35
CA SER A 107 -1.87 -8.10 7.69
C SER A 107 -3.36 -8.45 7.60
N VAL A 108 -3.71 -9.58 7.02
CA VAL A 108 -5.06 -10.14 7.08
C VAL A 108 -5.41 -10.74 8.46
N GLY A 109 -4.41 -10.98 9.32
CA GLY A 109 -4.57 -11.63 10.61
C GLY A 109 -5.57 -10.93 11.53
N PRO A 110 -5.50 -9.62 11.76
CA PRO A 110 -6.48 -8.91 12.59
C PRO A 110 -7.92 -9.00 12.06
N ALA A 111 -8.12 -8.96 10.75
CA ALA A 111 -9.45 -9.18 10.17
C ALA A 111 -9.94 -10.61 10.40
N PHE A 112 -9.04 -11.60 10.30
CA PHE A 112 -9.35 -12.98 10.66
C PHE A 112 -9.70 -13.12 12.14
N ALA A 113 -9.00 -12.43 13.05
CA ALA A 113 -9.32 -12.42 14.47
C ALA A 113 -10.72 -11.88 14.74
N LEU A 114 -11.17 -10.81 14.05
CA LEU A 114 -12.55 -10.32 14.14
C LEU A 114 -13.58 -11.38 13.74
N VAL A 115 -13.33 -12.11 12.65
CA VAL A 115 -14.20 -13.19 12.19
C VAL A 115 -14.24 -14.33 13.21
N LEU A 116 -13.08 -14.72 13.75
CA LEU A 116 -12.99 -15.81 14.72
C LEU A 116 -13.68 -15.43 16.05
N ASN A 117 -13.50 -14.20 16.52
CA ASN A 117 -14.24 -13.69 17.68
C ASN A 117 -15.76 -13.78 17.45
N ALA A 118 -16.24 -13.36 16.29
CA ALA A 118 -17.66 -13.44 15.96
C ALA A 118 -18.19 -14.88 15.94
N ILE A 119 -17.45 -15.84 15.40
CA ILE A 119 -17.78 -17.26 15.38
C ILE A 119 -17.86 -17.80 16.82
N ASN A 120 -16.99 -17.34 17.71
CA ASN A 120 -16.95 -17.73 19.11
C ASN A 120 -17.95 -16.98 20.00
N GLY A 121 -18.81 -16.14 19.43
CA GLY A 121 -19.87 -15.43 20.13
C GLY A 121 -19.53 -13.99 20.55
N ASN A 122 -18.30 -13.54 20.37
CA ASN A 122 -17.89 -12.16 20.61
C ASN A 122 -17.97 -11.35 19.32
N VAL A 123 -19.15 -10.82 19.01
CA VAL A 123 -19.40 -10.02 17.79
C VAL A 123 -19.03 -8.56 18.06
N ILE A 124 -17.85 -8.14 17.61
CA ILE A 124 -17.36 -6.78 17.80
C ILE A 124 -18.03 -5.83 16.81
N ARG A 125 -18.61 -4.74 17.34
CA ARG A 125 -19.34 -3.71 16.62
C ARG A 125 -18.92 -2.32 17.10
N ASP A 126 -19.15 -1.31 16.26
CA ASP A 126 -19.06 0.09 16.67
C ASP A 126 -20.24 0.48 17.60
N GLU A 127 -20.19 1.70 18.12
CA GLU A 127 -21.24 2.23 19.01
C GLU A 127 -22.64 2.28 18.36
N GLN A 128 -22.70 2.30 17.03
CA GLN A 128 -23.93 2.31 16.24
C GLN A 128 -24.38 0.90 15.84
N GLY A 129 -23.63 -0.14 16.22
CA GLY A 129 -23.92 -1.53 15.90
C GLY A 129 -23.49 -1.99 14.51
N ASN A 130 -22.71 -1.18 13.79
CA ASN A 130 -22.18 -1.55 12.48
C ASN A 130 -20.91 -2.41 12.61
N ALA A 131 -20.47 -2.98 11.50
CA ALA A 131 -19.17 -3.63 11.42
C ALA A 131 -18.05 -2.59 11.62
N VAL A 132 -17.05 -2.96 12.41
CA VAL A 132 -15.86 -2.11 12.62
C VAL A 132 -14.94 -2.12 11.42
N SER A 133 -14.20 -1.03 11.23
CA SER A 133 -13.17 -0.90 10.20
C SER A 133 -11.79 -0.80 10.87
N LEU A 134 -10.86 -1.66 10.44
CA LEU A 134 -9.47 -1.62 10.90
C LEU A 134 -8.62 -0.82 9.91
N SER A 135 -7.86 0.13 10.44
CA SER A 135 -6.83 0.85 9.69
C SER A 135 -5.45 0.33 10.08
N GLN A 136 -4.62 0.06 9.10
CA GLN A 136 -3.25 -0.39 9.30
C GLN A 136 -2.29 0.57 8.60
N ASN A 137 -1.17 0.89 9.26
CA ASN A 137 -0.12 1.68 8.64
C ASN A 137 0.58 0.89 7.53
N TYR A 138 1.06 1.59 6.51
CA TYR A 138 1.99 1.01 5.56
C TYR A 138 3.38 0.92 6.20
N GLN A 139 4.09 -0.14 5.85
CA GLN A 139 5.53 -0.23 6.07
C GLN A 139 6.23 0.40 4.87
N VAL A 140 7.28 1.18 5.12
CA VAL A 140 7.96 1.93 4.06
C VAL A 140 9.39 1.46 3.93
N ALA A 141 9.78 1.05 2.73
CA ALA A 141 11.15 0.72 2.37
C ALA A 141 11.65 1.68 1.29
N THR A 142 12.80 2.31 1.56
CA THR A 142 13.49 3.22 0.63
C THR A 142 14.90 2.72 0.29
N ASP A 143 15.30 1.60 0.89
CA ASP A 143 16.60 0.95 0.71
C ASP A 143 16.50 -0.57 0.89
N GLU A 144 17.54 -1.27 0.45
CA GLU A 144 17.62 -2.72 0.50
C GLU A 144 17.57 -3.27 1.92
N ALA A 145 18.21 -2.60 2.88
CA ALA A 145 18.27 -3.09 4.25
C ALA A 145 16.88 -3.10 4.91
N THR A 146 16.14 -2.01 4.75
CA THR A 146 14.76 -1.88 5.25
C THR A 146 13.83 -2.84 4.52
N PHE A 147 13.97 -2.98 3.21
CA PHE A 147 13.19 -3.95 2.44
C PHE A 147 13.44 -5.39 2.93
N ASP A 148 14.70 -5.76 3.10
CA ASP A 148 15.10 -7.10 3.56
C ASP A 148 14.53 -7.44 4.94
N GLU A 149 14.51 -6.46 5.86
CA GLU A 149 13.90 -6.65 7.17
C GLU A 149 12.43 -6.99 7.07
N PHE A 150 11.67 -6.21 6.29
CA PHE A 150 10.23 -6.45 6.07
C PHE A 150 9.98 -7.75 5.32
N TYR A 151 10.74 -8.01 4.26
CA TYR A 151 10.58 -9.22 3.46
C TYR A 151 10.87 -10.50 4.28
N LYS A 152 11.90 -10.49 5.10
CA LYS A 152 12.25 -11.62 6.00
C LYS A 152 11.20 -11.82 7.09
N SER A 153 10.69 -10.73 7.65
CA SER A 153 9.61 -10.80 8.64
C SER A 153 8.34 -11.42 8.05
N ASP A 154 7.96 -11.01 6.84
CA ASP A 154 6.73 -11.47 6.19
C ASP A 154 6.81 -12.90 5.66
N ASN A 155 7.97 -13.31 5.14
CA ASN A 155 8.17 -14.63 4.54
C ASN A 155 8.88 -15.62 5.46
N GLY A 156 9.20 -15.23 6.70
CA GLY A 156 9.87 -16.05 7.68
C GLY A 156 8.93 -16.81 8.62
N ASP A 157 9.52 -17.48 9.59
CA ASP A 157 8.79 -18.26 10.60
C ASP A 157 8.12 -17.38 11.67
N ASN A 158 8.36 -16.06 11.65
CA ASN A 158 7.83 -15.13 12.66
C ASN A 158 7.25 -13.86 12.03
N PRO A 159 6.11 -13.97 11.33
CA PRO A 159 5.43 -12.80 10.76
C PRO A 159 4.93 -11.86 11.87
N ILE A 160 4.72 -10.58 11.53
CA ILE A 160 4.24 -9.56 12.48
C ILE A 160 2.96 -9.98 13.17
N TYR A 161 1.99 -10.52 12.43
CA TYR A 161 0.77 -11.09 12.97
C TYR A 161 0.88 -12.61 13.07
N ASN A 162 1.84 -13.07 13.88
CA ASN A 162 2.00 -14.49 14.21
C ASN A 162 0.93 -14.94 15.21
N LYS A 163 0.94 -16.24 15.54
CA LYS A 163 -0.03 -16.81 16.47
C LYS A 163 -0.05 -16.09 17.82
N GLU A 164 1.12 -15.78 18.40
CA GLU A 164 1.22 -15.13 19.71
C GLU A 164 0.61 -13.72 19.69
N THR A 165 0.83 -12.98 18.58
CA THR A 165 0.23 -11.66 18.38
C THR A 165 -1.29 -11.76 18.22
N LEU A 166 -1.77 -12.71 17.42
CA LEU A 166 -3.21 -12.90 17.21
C LEU A 166 -3.95 -13.42 18.44
N ASP A 167 -3.31 -14.28 19.25
CA ASP A 167 -3.91 -14.77 20.51
C ASP A 167 -4.23 -13.61 21.48
N GLN A 168 -3.59 -12.45 21.37
CA GLN A 168 -3.88 -11.28 22.21
C GLN A 168 -5.20 -10.59 21.85
N ILE A 169 -5.67 -10.77 20.64
CA ILE A 169 -6.88 -10.14 20.10
C ILE A 169 -7.99 -11.14 19.75
N ILE A 170 -7.89 -12.37 20.27
CA ILE A 170 -8.91 -13.42 20.14
C ILE A 170 -9.39 -13.81 21.54
N GLY A 171 -10.69 -13.66 21.81
CA GLY A 171 -11.27 -14.01 23.10
C GLY A 171 -12.67 -13.46 23.31
N GLU A 172 -13.35 -13.98 24.34
CA GLU A 172 -14.75 -13.64 24.63
C GLU A 172 -14.95 -12.18 25.09
N SER A 173 -13.91 -11.55 25.63
CA SER A 173 -13.95 -10.19 26.17
C SER A 173 -13.10 -9.18 25.41
N VAL A 174 -12.50 -9.58 24.27
CA VAL A 174 -11.69 -8.69 23.46
C VAL A 174 -12.56 -7.58 22.87
N THR A 175 -12.08 -6.35 22.98
CA THR A 175 -12.74 -5.13 22.51
C THR A 175 -12.15 -4.65 21.17
N PHE A 176 -12.88 -3.77 20.50
CA PHE A 176 -12.35 -3.13 19.28
C PHE A 176 -11.11 -2.29 19.58
N ASP A 177 -11.08 -1.58 20.70
CA ASP A 177 -9.96 -0.71 21.06
C ASP A 177 -8.66 -1.50 21.23
N GLU A 178 -8.71 -2.66 21.86
CA GLU A 178 -7.55 -3.56 22.02
C GLU A 178 -7.02 -4.05 20.67
N ILE A 179 -7.92 -4.41 19.76
CA ILE A 179 -7.54 -4.81 18.39
C ILE A 179 -6.92 -3.63 17.64
N ASN A 180 -7.55 -2.46 17.70
CA ASN A 180 -7.09 -1.26 16.99
C ASN A 180 -5.75 -0.77 17.55
N GLU A 181 -5.54 -0.80 18.86
CA GLU A 181 -4.26 -0.46 19.50
C GLU A 181 -3.14 -1.39 19.01
N LEU A 182 -3.38 -2.71 18.98
CA LEU A 182 -2.42 -3.67 18.48
C LEU A 182 -2.06 -3.38 17.01
N VAL A 183 -3.06 -3.14 16.17
CA VAL A 183 -2.89 -2.96 14.73
C VAL A 183 -2.16 -1.67 14.40
N THR A 184 -2.45 -0.58 15.13
CA THR A 184 -1.81 0.72 14.91
C THR A 184 -0.41 0.81 15.53
N SER A 185 -0.06 -0.10 16.44
CA SER A 185 1.27 -0.18 17.04
C SER A 185 2.32 -0.91 16.17
N LYS A 186 1.88 -1.53 15.10
CA LYS A 186 2.70 -2.30 14.13
C LYS A 186 2.86 -1.51 12.85
#